data_bbea6ad3e67af9fea1ac2b4ceb937c08
#
_entry.id   bbea6ad3e67af9fea1ac2b4ceb937c08
#
_cell.length_a   1.000
_cell.length_b   1.000
_cell.length_c   1.000
_cell.angle_alpha   90.00
_cell.angle_beta   90.00
_cell.angle_gamma   90.00
#
_symmetry.space_group_name_H-M   'P 1'
#
loop_
_entity.id
_entity.type
_entity.pdbx_description
1 polymer ?
#
loop_
_entity_poly.entity_id
_entity_poly.type
_entity_poly.pdbx_seq_one_letter_code
_entity_poly.pdbx_strand_id
1 'polypeptide(L)'
;LRRSDGKGLLGITNPAMDSVDCGANGLPLYYAYQYTGDRAYWAALQRLADWLEFSAPRGASGQLYHNPGSRKMMIDGIYHILPPLAAAGRAGCAAQQAELFHRRHYDSKTGLYRQFWDEDGNSFCRRELWGGGQGWMAGALALACRLLPPKDGETKKTLGERLNRLLKAMKNYLRE
;
A
#
# COMPACT_ATOMS: atom_id res chain seq x y z
N LEU A 1 -7.34 -10.34 19.27
CA LEU A 1 -6.82 -11.38 18.34
C LEU A 1 -7.79 -12.54 18.08
N ARG A 2 -9.05 -12.50 18.57
CA ARG A 2 -10.01 -13.59 18.42
C ARG A 2 -10.93 -13.51 17.19
N ARG A 3 -10.72 -12.58 16.28
CA ARG A 3 -11.47 -12.47 15.02
C ARG A 3 -10.53 -12.64 13.83
N SER A 4 -10.07 -13.88 13.59
CA SER A 4 -9.46 -14.21 12.31
C SER A 4 -10.53 -14.91 11.45
N ASP A 5 -10.40 -14.79 10.14
CA ASP A 5 -11.25 -15.49 9.15
C ASP A 5 -10.99 -17.02 9.09
N GLY A 6 -10.33 -17.59 10.09
CA GLY A 6 -9.85 -18.99 10.10
C GLY A 6 -8.63 -19.23 9.21
N LYS A 7 -8.24 -18.28 8.37
CA LYS A 7 -7.03 -18.33 7.51
C LYS A 7 -5.86 -17.60 8.14
N GLY A 8 -6.02 -17.10 9.36
CA GLY A 8 -4.99 -16.37 10.11
C GLY A 8 -4.87 -14.90 9.74
N LEU A 9 -5.80 -14.34 8.99
CA LEU A 9 -5.93 -12.92 8.74
C LEU A 9 -6.80 -12.27 9.81
N LEU A 10 -6.49 -11.04 10.18
CA LEU A 10 -7.38 -10.21 10.96
C LEU A 10 -8.45 -9.69 10.00
N GLY A 11 -9.59 -10.38 9.93
CA GLY A 11 -10.71 -9.98 9.11
C GLY A 11 -11.31 -8.67 9.60
N ILE A 12 -11.77 -7.87 8.66
CA ILE A 12 -12.66 -6.75 8.94
C ILE A 12 -14.07 -7.30 9.11
N THR A 13 -14.90 -6.61 9.86
CA THR A 13 -16.26 -7.05 10.19
C THR A 13 -17.22 -7.13 8.99
N ASN A 14 -16.80 -6.66 7.81
CA ASN A 14 -17.57 -6.71 6.58
C ASN A 14 -16.78 -7.45 5.48
N PRO A 15 -17.08 -8.72 5.20
CA PRO A 15 -16.39 -9.52 4.17
C PRO A 15 -16.45 -8.91 2.76
N ALA A 16 -17.49 -8.14 2.45
CA ALA A 16 -17.62 -7.47 1.15
C ALA A 16 -16.63 -6.29 0.98
N MET A 17 -16.02 -5.85 2.08
CA MET A 17 -14.99 -4.80 2.10
C MET A 17 -13.61 -5.35 2.45
N ASP A 18 -13.47 -6.65 2.60
CA ASP A 18 -12.22 -7.33 2.95
C ASP A 18 -11.28 -7.35 1.74
N SER A 19 -10.56 -6.27 1.59
CA SER A 19 -9.55 -6.13 0.56
C SER A 19 -8.20 -5.78 1.19
N VAL A 20 -7.52 -4.84 0.60
CA VAL A 20 -6.20 -4.39 1.05
C VAL A 20 -6.20 -3.73 2.42
N ASP A 21 -7.36 -3.34 2.97
CA ASP A 21 -7.46 -2.68 4.28
C ASP A 21 -6.95 -3.55 5.43
N CYS A 22 -7.03 -4.87 5.32
CA CYS A 22 -6.41 -5.79 6.29
C CYS A 22 -4.90 -5.56 6.39
N GLY A 23 -4.26 -5.02 5.37
CA GLY A 23 -2.85 -4.64 5.34
C GLY A 23 -2.48 -3.60 6.39
N ALA A 24 -3.45 -2.79 6.87
CA ALA A 24 -3.23 -1.87 7.98
C ALA A 24 -2.70 -2.54 9.24
N ASN A 25 -2.98 -3.84 9.43
CA ASN A 25 -2.48 -4.62 10.55
C ASN A 25 -0.98 -4.99 10.43
N GLY A 26 -0.39 -4.84 9.24
CA GLY A 26 0.99 -5.27 9.00
C GLY A 26 2.02 -4.53 9.83
N LEU A 27 1.91 -3.20 9.94
CA LEU A 27 2.83 -2.41 10.77
C LEU A 27 2.69 -2.71 12.27
N PRO A 28 1.49 -2.75 12.87
CA PRO A 28 1.32 -3.20 14.23
C PRO A 28 1.93 -4.58 14.50
N LEU A 29 1.74 -5.55 13.61
CA LEU A 29 2.35 -6.89 13.74
C LEU A 29 3.88 -6.84 13.69
N TYR A 30 4.44 -6.07 12.75
CA TYR A 30 5.88 -5.88 12.64
C TYR A 30 6.47 -5.28 13.91
N TYR A 31 5.91 -4.18 14.42
CA TYR A 31 6.43 -3.52 15.62
C TYR A 31 6.19 -4.34 16.88
N ALA A 32 5.07 -5.07 16.99
CA ALA A 32 4.84 -6.01 18.08
C ALA A 32 5.93 -7.09 18.12
N TYR A 33 6.29 -7.66 16.95
CA TYR A 33 7.42 -8.59 16.85
C TYR A 33 8.73 -7.93 17.27
N GLN A 34 9.04 -6.74 16.77
CA GLN A 34 10.29 -6.03 17.11
C GLN A 34 10.41 -5.74 18.61
N TYR A 35 9.28 -5.43 19.27
CA TYR A 35 9.24 -5.08 20.67
C TYR A 35 9.26 -6.30 21.60
N THR A 36 8.52 -7.36 21.24
CA THR A 36 8.32 -8.53 22.13
C THR A 36 9.22 -9.72 21.79
N GLY A 37 9.74 -9.81 20.57
CA GLY A 37 10.42 -11.00 20.05
C GLY A 37 9.50 -12.20 19.79
N ASP A 38 8.17 -12.07 20.03
CA ASP A 38 7.23 -13.16 19.84
C ASP A 38 7.02 -13.47 18.36
N ARG A 39 7.45 -14.67 17.96
CA ARG A 39 7.37 -15.16 16.58
C ARG A 39 5.94 -15.29 16.05
N ALA A 40 4.93 -15.33 16.91
CA ALA A 40 3.53 -15.35 16.47
C ALA A 40 3.16 -14.10 15.67
N TYR A 41 3.67 -12.93 16.07
CA TYR A 41 3.47 -11.69 15.32
C TYR A 41 4.17 -11.70 13.97
N TRP A 42 5.40 -12.21 13.91
CA TRP A 42 6.11 -12.38 12.65
C TRP A 42 5.38 -13.34 11.71
N ALA A 43 4.95 -14.49 12.21
CA ALA A 43 4.18 -15.45 11.41
C ALA A 43 2.85 -14.87 10.89
N ALA A 44 2.18 -14.04 11.70
CA ALA A 44 0.97 -13.34 11.27
C ALA A 44 1.27 -12.31 10.17
N LEU A 45 2.36 -11.55 10.28
CA LEU A 45 2.80 -10.62 9.23
C LEU A 45 3.13 -11.35 7.93
N GLN A 46 3.84 -12.49 7.99
CA GLN A 46 4.16 -13.28 6.80
C GLN A 46 2.89 -13.80 6.10
N ARG A 47 1.91 -14.33 6.86
CA ARG A 47 0.62 -14.75 6.27
C ARG A 47 -0.13 -13.60 5.60
N LEU A 48 -0.10 -12.40 6.21
CA LEU A 48 -0.70 -11.21 5.60
C LEU A 48 0.01 -10.82 4.31
N ALA A 49 1.34 -10.85 4.31
CA ALA A 49 2.14 -10.54 3.12
C ALA A 49 1.92 -11.58 2.01
N ASP A 50 1.84 -12.88 2.35
CA ASP A 50 1.53 -13.94 1.40
C ASP A 50 0.13 -13.74 0.78
N TRP A 51 -0.84 -13.34 1.59
CA TRP A 51 -2.16 -13.03 1.08
C TRP A 51 -2.14 -11.83 0.13
N LEU A 52 -1.45 -10.74 0.48
CA LEU A 52 -1.29 -9.57 -0.40
C LEU A 52 -0.55 -9.93 -1.69
N GLU A 53 0.45 -10.81 -1.64
CA GLU A 53 1.27 -11.17 -2.79
C GLU A 53 0.59 -12.18 -3.72
N PHE A 54 -0.18 -13.13 -3.19
CA PHE A 54 -0.67 -14.28 -3.97
C PHE A 54 -2.18 -14.41 -4.06
N SER A 55 -2.95 -13.89 -3.10
CA SER A 55 -4.38 -14.20 -2.95
C SER A 55 -5.31 -12.99 -3.01
N ALA A 56 -4.81 -11.79 -2.71
CA ALA A 56 -5.63 -10.59 -2.71
C ALA A 56 -6.20 -10.29 -4.11
N PRO A 57 -7.42 -9.74 -4.20
CA PRO A 57 -8.05 -9.41 -5.49
C PRO A 57 -7.18 -8.47 -6.32
N ARG A 58 -6.92 -8.87 -7.56
CA ARG A 58 -6.02 -8.13 -8.45
C ARG A 58 -6.45 -8.16 -9.90
N GLY A 59 -6.01 -7.18 -10.66
CA GLY A 59 -6.21 -7.11 -12.10
C GLY A 59 -5.19 -7.91 -12.89
N ALA A 60 -5.38 -7.95 -14.21
CA ALA A 60 -4.52 -8.69 -15.13
C ALA A 60 -3.05 -8.26 -15.11
N SER A 61 -2.77 -6.99 -14.79
CA SER A 61 -1.40 -6.47 -14.65
C SER A 61 -0.81 -6.68 -13.24
N GLY A 62 -1.56 -7.34 -12.34
CA GLY A 62 -1.14 -7.61 -10.96
C GLY A 62 -1.46 -6.51 -9.95
N GLN A 63 -2.10 -5.40 -10.36
CA GLN A 63 -2.53 -4.34 -9.45
C GLN A 63 -3.57 -4.84 -8.46
N LEU A 64 -3.39 -4.48 -7.19
CA LEU A 64 -4.35 -4.81 -6.14
C LEU A 64 -5.52 -3.82 -6.16
N TYR A 65 -6.73 -4.36 -6.07
CA TYR A 65 -7.95 -3.57 -5.96
C TYR A 65 -8.31 -3.30 -4.51
N HIS A 66 -9.00 -2.19 -4.29
CA HIS A 66 -9.40 -1.79 -2.95
C HIS A 66 -10.39 -2.80 -2.33
N ASN A 67 -11.39 -3.23 -3.08
CA ASN A 67 -12.43 -4.15 -2.61
C ASN A 67 -12.58 -5.40 -3.49
N PRO A 68 -12.94 -6.57 -2.91
CA PRO A 68 -13.37 -7.73 -3.67
C PRO A 68 -14.57 -7.38 -4.56
N GLY A 69 -14.57 -7.84 -5.79
CA GLY A 69 -15.66 -7.61 -6.74
C GLY A 69 -15.72 -6.20 -7.33
N SER A 70 -14.84 -5.29 -6.90
CA SER A 70 -14.70 -3.96 -7.50
C SER A 70 -13.32 -3.84 -8.13
N ARG A 71 -13.25 -3.53 -9.42
CA ARG A 71 -11.97 -3.32 -10.12
C ARG A 71 -11.52 -1.87 -9.98
N LYS A 72 -11.45 -1.39 -8.73
CA LYS A 72 -11.15 -0.01 -8.38
C LYS A 72 -9.94 0.10 -7.48
N MET A 73 -9.13 1.13 -7.71
CA MET A 73 -7.95 1.46 -6.93
C MET A 73 -8.16 2.80 -6.23
N MET A 74 -8.07 2.82 -4.92
CA MET A 74 -8.02 4.04 -4.13
C MET A 74 -6.59 4.33 -3.71
N ILE A 75 -6.19 5.60 -3.75
CA ILE A 75 -4.80 6.00 -3.48
C ILE A 75 -4.34 5.66 -2.05
N ASP A 76 -5.24 5.67 -1.08
CA ASP A 76 -4.96 5.29 0.31
C ASP A 76 -4.65 3.79 0.48
N GLY A 77 -5.21 2.94 -0.39
CA GLY A 77 -4.91 1.50 -0.41
C GLY A 77 -3.40 1.20 -0.48
N ILE A 78 -2.61 2.09 -1.09
CA ILE A 78 -1.15 1.91 -1.16
C ILE A 78 -0.49 1.87 0.23
N TYR A 79 -1.04 2.57 1.22
CA TYR A 79 -0.54 2.55 2.60
C TYR A 79 -0.80 1.21 3.29
N HIS A 80 -1.85 0.51 2.89
CA HIS A 80 -2.18 -0.82 3.38
C HIS A 80 -1.38 -1.93 2.67
N ILE A 81 -0.75 -1.61 1.54
CA ILE A 81 -0.04 -2.56 0.69
C ILE A 81 1.49 -2.47 0.88
N LEU A 82 2.08 -1.30 0.67
CA LEU A 82 3.54 -1.16 0.62
C LEU A 82 4.24 -1.45 1.96
N PRO A 83 3.83 -0.84 3.09
CA PRO A 83 4.53 -1.04 4.35
C PRO A 83 4.54 -2.49 4.85
N PRO A 84 3.41 -3.24 4.82
CA PRO A 84 3.43 -4.65 5.24
C PRO A 84 4.29 -5.53 4.32
N LEU A 85 4.24 -5.32 3.00
CA LEU A 85 5.10 -6.04 2.06
C LEU A 85 6.58 -5.76 2.31
N ALA A 86 6.94 -4.49 2.51
CA ALA A 86 8.31 -4.09 2.82
C ALA A 86 8.79 -4.68 4.16
N ALA A 87 7.96 -4.62 5.21
CA ALA A 87 8.26 -5.16 6.52
C ALA A 87 8.46 -6.69 6.50
N ALA A 88 7.70 -7.38 5.65
CA ALA A 88 7.81 -8.83 5.46
C ALA A 88 8.95 -9.25 4.50
N GLY A 89 9.68 -8.28 3.91
CA GLY A 89 10.78 -8.54 2.98
C GLY A 89 10.34 -8.88 1.55
N ARG A 90 9.10 -8.52 1.15
CA ARG A 90 8.53 -8.75 -0.19
C ARG A 90 8.85 -7.57 -1.14
N ALA A 91 10.13 -7.26 -1.32
CA ALA A 91 10.57 -6.08 -2.06
C ALA A 91 10.08 -6.03 -3.51
N GLY A 92 10.10 -7.17 -4.21
CA GLY A 92 9.63 -7.25 -5.60
C GLY A 92 8.15 -6.92 -5.75
N CYS A 93 7.30 -7.49 -4.88
CA CYS A 93 5.87 -7.20 -4.85
C CYS A 93 5.60 -5.73 -4.48
N ALA A 94 6.31 -5.21 -3.46
CA ALA A 94 6.20 -3.80 -3.06
C ALA A 94 6.57 -2.86 -4.22
N ALA A 95 7.67 -3.12 -4.92
CA ALA A 95 8.10 -2.34 -6.09
C ALA A 95 7.04 -2.36 -7.21
N GLN A 96 6.50 -3.54 -7.52
CA GLN A 96 5.47 -3.72 -8.54
C GLN A 96 4.20 -2.92 -8.18
N GLN A 97 3.71 -3.02 -6.95
CA GLN A 97 2.52 -2.29 -6.53
C GLN A 97 2.75 -0.77 -6.55
N ALA A 98 3.91 -0.30 -6.08
CA ALA A 98 4.27 1.11 -6.15
C ALA A 98 4.27 1.64 -7.59
N GLU A 99 4.77 0.84 -8.55
CA GLU A 99 4.77 1.18 -9.98
C GLU A 99 3.36 1.25 -10.54
N LEU A 100 2.52 0.24 -10.24
CA LEU A 100 1.15 0.17 -10.75
C LEU A 100 0.29 1.32 -10.22
N PHE A 101 0.40 1.65 -8.93
CA PHE A 101 -0.27 2.82 -8.36
C PHE A 101 0.26 4.13 -8.96
N HIS A 102 1.57 4.23 -9.17
CA HIS A 102 2.14 5.41 -9.83
C HIS A 102 1.56 5.60 -11.23
N ARG A 103 1.56 4.58 -12.07
CA ARG A 103 1.02 4.65 -13.44
C ARG A 103 -0.44 5.07 -13.50
N ARG A 104 -1.26 4.63 -12.55
CA ARG A 104 -2.71 4.90 -12.54
C ARG A 104 -3.04 6.27 -11.93
N HIS A 105 -2.39 6.64 -10.84
CA HIS A 105 -2.81 7.80 -10.04
C HIS A 105 -1.98 9.06 -10.25
N TYR A 106 -0.74 8.96 -10.74
CA TYR A 106 0.15 10.10 -10.86
C TYR A 106 -0.29 11.09 -11.94
N ASP A 107 -0.39 12.35 -11.55
CA ASP A 107 -0.64 13.47 -12.45
C ASP A 107 0.68 14.24 -12.69
N SER A 108 1.25 14.07 -13.89
CA SER A 108 2.52 14.71 -14.26
C SER A 108 2.46 16.24 -14.32
N LYS A 109 1.25 16.84 -14.47
CA LYS A 109 1.09 18.29 -14.50
C LYS A 109 1.24 18.92 -13.11
N THR A 110 0.78 18.23 -12.08
CA THR A 110 0.80 18.74 -10.70
C THR A 110 1.90 18.10 -9.84
N GLY A 111 2.40 16.92 -10.24
CA GLY A 111 3.31 16.11 -9.43
C GLY A 111 2.62 15.37 -8.28
N LEU A 112 1.30 15.41 -8.21
CA LEU A 112 0.47 14.81 -7.17
C LEU A 112 -0.24 13.56 -7.69
N TYR A 113 -0.97 12.88 -6.79
CA TYR A 113 -1.72 11.67 -7.10
C TYR A 113 -3.23 11.94 -7.04
N ARG A 114 -3.95 11.44 -8.05
CA ARG A 114 -5.42 11.49 -8.10
C ARG A 114 -6.02 10.41 -7.23
N GLN A 115 -7.27 10.62 -6.77
CA GLN A 115 -7.84 9.83 -5.69
C GLN A 115 -8.25 8.42 -6.09
N PHE A 116 -9.07 8.26 -7.14
CA PHE A 116 -9.82 7.03 -7.34
C PHE A 116 -9.90 6.62 -8.81
N TRP A 117 -9.26 5.50 -9.14
CA TRP A 117 -9.23 4.93 -10.49
C TRP A 117 -10.21 3.77 -10.63
N ASP A 118 -10.95 3.73 -11.73
CA ASP A 118 -11.79 2.62 -12.15
C ASP A 118 -11.15 1.91 -13.36
N GLU A 119 -10.77 0.67 -13.20
CA GLU A 119 -10.12 -0.12 -14.23
C GLU A 119 -11.11 -0.50 -15.35
N ASP A 120 -12.38 -0.74 -15.03
CA ASP A 120 -13.41 -1.11 -16.02
C ASP A 120 -13.75 0.07 -16.93
N GLY A 121 -13.88 1.25 -16.35
CA GLY A 121 -14.10 2.49 -17.09
C GLY A 121 -12.83 3.08 -17.68
N ASN A 122 -11.64 2.53 -17.37
CA ASN A 122 -10.34 3.08 -17.73
C ASN A 122 -10.26 4.60 -17.47
N SER A 123 -10.77 5.03 -16.32
CA SER A 123 -10.96 6.44 -15.98
C SER A 123 -10.96 6.67 -14.48
N PHE A 124 -10.86 7.94 -14.09
CA PHE A 124 -11.04 8.33 -12.69
C PHE A 124 -12.53 8.44 -12.33
N CYS A 125 -12.96 7.70 -11.31
CA CYS A 125 -14.23 7.97 -10.63
C CYS A 125 -14.17 9.29 -9.88
N ARG A 126 -13.00 9.62 -9.31
CA ARG A 126 -12.71 10.89 -8.67
C ARG A 126 -11.33 11.37 -9.07
N ARG A 127 -11.29 12.55 -9.70
CA ARG A 127 -10.06 13.16 -10.21
C ARG A 127 -9.40 14.12 -9.23
N GLU A 128 -10.01 14.34 -8.08
CA GLU A 128 -9.55 15.29 -7.08
C GLU A 128 -8.14 14.96 -6.60
N LEU A 129 -7.39 16.01 -6.34
CA LEU A 129 -6.07 15.93 -5.71
C LEU A 129 -6.27 16.03 -4.18
N TRP A 130 -6.77 14.98 -3.60
CA TRP A 130 -7.10 14.90 -2.19
C TRP A 130 -5.85 14.95 -1.31
N GLY A 131 -5.74 15.93 -0.40
CA GLY A 131 -4.58 16.11 0.48
C GLY A 131 -4.28 14.89 1.36
N GLY A 132 -5.31 14.25 1.92
CA GLY A 132 -5.16 12.99 2.66
C GLY A 132 -4.56 11.87 1.81
N GLY A 133 -4.95 11.78 0.53
CA GLY A 133 -4.38 10.81 -0.41
C GLY A 133 -2.88 11.02 -0.65
N GLN A 134 -2.43 12.29 -0.71
CA GLN A 134 -0.99 12.59 -0.81
C GLN A 134 -0.26 12.15 0.45
N GLY A 135 -0.85 12.36 1.62
CA GLY A 135 -0.30 11.90 2.91
C GLY A 135 -0.17 10.37 2.97
N TRP A 136 -1.18 9.64 2.54
CA TRP A 136 -1.15 8.17 2.47
C TRP A 136 -0.06 7.66 1.53
N MET A 137 0.07 8.24 0.33
CA MET A 137 1.12 7.88 -0.61
C MET A 137 2.51 8.22 -0.05
N ALA A 138 2.71 9.42 0.49
CA ALA A 138 3.99 9.82 1.08
C ALA A 138 4.38 8.92 2.26
N GLY A 139 3.44 8.62 3.15
CA GLY A 139 3.64 7.72 4.28
C GLY A 139 4.00 6.29 3.84
N ALA A 140 3.29 5.76 2.84
CA ALA A 140 3.58 4.44 2.28
C ALA A 140 4.99 4.35 1.70
N LEU A 141 5.40 5.34 0.89
CA LEU A 141 6.74 5.39 0.30
C LEU A 141 7.83 5.52 1.37
N ALA A 142 7.64 6.41 2.34
CA ALA A 142 8.61 6.62 3.43
C ALA A 142 8.81 5.37 4.28
N LEU A 143 7.71 4.71 4.67
CA LEU A 143 7.75 3.47 5.45
C LEU A 143 8.37 2.32 4.65
N ALA A 144 8.04 2.17 3.37
CA ALA A 144 8.66 1.16 2.53
C ALA A 144 10.18 1.38 2.40
N CYS A 145 10.62 2.61 2.16
CA CYS A 145 12.06 2.94 2.15
C CYS A 145 12.76 2.60 3.47
N ARG A 146 12.09 2.80 4.61
CA ARG A 146 12.64 2.50 5.94
C ARG A 146 12.71 1.00 6.21
N LEU A 147 11.67 0.25 5.82
CA LEU A 147 11.47 -1.15 6.20
C LEU A 147 12.16 -2.15 5.26
N LEU A 148 12.35 -1.80 3.99
CA LEU A 148 13.08 -2.65 3.05
C LEU A 148 14.53 -2.86 3.52
N PRO A 149 15.05 -4.11 3.41
CA PRO A 149 16.41 -4.40 3.81
C PRO A 149 17.45 -3.71 2.91
N PRO A 150 18.70 -3.52 3.37
CA PRO A 150 19.75 -2.85 2.61
C PRO A 150 20.04 -3.47 1.24
N LYS A 151 19.87 -4.78 1.10
CA LYS A 151 20.05 -5.50 -0.16
C LYS A 151 19.11 -5.04 -1.29
N ASP A 152 17.99 -4.45 -0.95
CA ASP A 152 16.99 -3.94 -1.91
C ASP A 152 17.21 -2.44 -2.23
N GLY A 153 18.49 -2.02 -2.30
CA GLY A 153 18.89 -0.63 -2.47
C GLY A 153 18.31 0.06 -3.70
N GLU A 154 18.18 -0.64 -4.84
CA GLU A 154 17.61 -0.07 -6.06
C GLU A 154 16.11 0.24 -5.88
N THR A 155 15.37 -0.68 -5.29
CA THR A 155 13.96 -0.45 -4.93
C THR A 155 13.81 0.73 -3.99
N LYS A 156 14.64 0.79 -2.93
CA LYS A 156 14.63 1.93 -1.98
C LYS A 156 14.91 3.25 -2.67
N LYS A 157 15.88 3.29 -3.58
CA LYS A 157 16.23 4.49 -4.35
C LYS A 157 15.03 4.96 -5.18
N THR A 158 14.41 4.07 -5.95
CA THR A 158 13.25 4.38 -6.79
C THR A 158 12.08 4.92 -5.96
N LEU A 159 11.76 4.27 -4.84
CA LEU A 159 10.68 4.74 -3.94
C LEU A 159 11.04 6.09 -3.29
N GLY A 160 12.29 6.29 -2.90
CA GLY A 160 12.79 7.55 -2.33
C GLY A 160 12.73 8.72 -3.32
N GLU A 161 13.06 8.48 -4.58
CA GLU A 161 12.94 9.50 -5.64
C GLU A 161 11.47 9.90 -5.88
N ARG A 162 10.53 8.94 -5.84
CA ARG A 162 9.09 9.22 -5.91
C ARG A 162 8.61 10.02 -4.72
N LEU A 163 9.03 9.64 -3.52
CA LEU A 163 8.72 10.38 -2.29
C LEU A 163 9.22 11.82 -2.38
N ASN A 164 10.47 12.02 -2.78
CA ASN A 164 11.04 13.37 -2.90
C ASN A 164 10.30 14.23 -3.91
N ARG A 165 9.90 13.67 -5.06
CA ARG A 165 9.08 14.38 -6.07
C ARG A 165 7.72 14.76 -5.51
N LEU A 166 7.04 13.83 -4.83
CA LEU A 166 5.74 14.10 -4.20
C LEU A 166 5.85 15.21 -3.14
N LEU A 167 6.81 15.11 -2.23
CA LEU A 167 7.01 16.12 -1.17
C LEU A 167 7.33 17.51 -1.74
N LYS A 168 8.12 17.59 -2.81
CA LYS A 168 8.38 18.86 -3.52
C LYS A 168 7.09 19.43 -4.12
N ALA A 169 6.27 18.59 -4.75
CA ALA A 169 4.99 19.02 -5.31
C ALA A 169 4.03 19.49 -4.21
N MET A 170 3.91 18.74 -3.11
CA MET A 170 3.04 19.09 -1.98
C MET A 170 3.35 20.47 -1.39
N LYS A 171 4.62 20.87 -1.32
CA LYS A 171 5.01 22.21 -0.82
C LYS A 171 4.32 23.35 -1.56
N ASN A 172 4.02 23.17 -2.85
CA ASN A 172 3.36 24.21 -3.65
C ASN A 172 1.88 24.42 -3.28
N TYR A 173 1.32 23.52 -2.48
CA TYR A 173 -0.09 23.51 -2.05
C TYR A 173 -0.27 23.68 -0.55
N LEU A 174 0.82 23.81 0.21
CA LEU A 174 0.74 24.18 1.63
C LEU A 174 0.34 25.65 1.70
N ARG A 175 -0.71 25.91 2.46
CA ARG A 175 -1.09 27.28 2.84
C ARG A 175 -0.18 27.71 4.00
N GLU A 176 0.29 28.93 3.94
CA GLU A 176 0.95 29.60 5.07
C GLU A 176 -0.04 29.81 6.22
#